data_7bbfee8f907bf484c7f28dfdb572091d
#
_entry.id   7bbfee8f907bf484c7f28dfdb572091d
#
_cell.length_a   1.000
_cell.length_b   1.000
_cell.length_c   1.000
_cell.angle_alpha   90.00
_cell.angle_beta   90.00
_cell.angle_gamma   90.00
#
_symmetry.space_group_name_H-M   'P 1'
#
loop_
_entity.id
_entity.type
_entity.pdbx_description
1 polymer ?
#
loop_
_entity_poly.entity_id
_entity_poly.type
_entity_poly.pdbx_seq_one_letter_code
_entity_poly.pdbx_strand_id
1 'polypeptide(L)'
;TLPQERTGWWVGEAALEPDELRADDRRPFVWRVAPPARVALGPGAGPFIGTALSVLRDARRIAEGQDVVVGDVAPGSSGRWIVQPPADPALVGQANRALAARGASWRWATAGTPGPLASRDIEPIAGTQVTRRYRIEGTGGDVLATVNGEPWLVRAGDIVLLGSRLDTAWTALPSAPAFVPFIDALVNRVVAGAAAVVTAEGAPRVEFRVRGADTVGATVFGLDPRESDLTPATPELVAAAVGPTVQVLSDPAFSAERFAGTRRADASAILLALALLLAATELGVATLTR
;
A
#
# COMPACT_ATOMS: atom_id res chain seq x y z
N THR A 1 -15.09 -6.39 11.43
CA THR A 1 -15.69 -6.59 10.09
C THR A 1 -16.41 -5.31 9.73
N LEU A 2 -16.03 -4.63 8.66
CA LEU A 2 -16.70 -3.42 8.20
C LEU A 2 -18.01 -3.83 7.50
N PRO A 3 -19.12 -3.12 7.72
CA PRO A 3 -20.39 -3.43 7.06
C PRO A 3 -20.25 -3.14 5.55
N GLN A 4 -20.44 -4.17 4.72
CA GLN A 4 -20.34 -4.08 3.25
C GLN A 4 -21.71 -3.97 2.56
N GLU A 5 -22.72 -3.46 3.25
CA GLU A 5 -24.11 -3.50 2.77
C GLU A 5 -24.42 -2.48 1.66
N ARG A 6 -23.60 -1.48 1.46
CA ARG A 6 -23.84 -0.45 0.43
C ARG A 6 -22.61 -0.28 -0.48
N THR A 7 -22.85 -0.31 -1.77
CA THR A 7 -21.84 0.04 -2.76
C THR A 7 -21.54 1.53 -2.72
N GLY A 8 -20.31 1.91 -3.05
CA GLY A 8 -19.88 3.30 -3.09
C GLY A 8 -18.55 3.53 -2.41
N TRP A 9 -18.22 4.79 -2.24
CA TRP A 9 -17.03 5.23 -1.53
C TRP A 9 -17.33 5.42 -0.05
N TRP A 10 -16.44 4.89 0.78
CA TRP A 10 -16.52 4.98 2.23
C TRP A 10 -15.29 5.68 2.75
N VAL A 11 -15.50 6.57 3.70
CA VAL A 11 -14.44 7.23 4.45
C VAL A 11 -14.49 6.73 5.88
N GLY A 12 -13.35 6.41 6.43
CA GLY A 12 -13.19 6.04 7.82
C GLY A 12 -11.98 6.75 8.42
N GLU A 13 -11.88 6.66 9.72
CA GLU A 13 -10.76 7.16 10.49
C GLU A 13 -10.29 6.05 11.44
N ALA A 14 -9.02 5.77 11.45
CA ALA A 14 -8.37 4.99 12.50
C ALA A 14 -7.91 5.98 13.58
N ALA A 15 -8.34 5.77 14.82
CA ALA A 15 -7.93 6.56 15.95
C ALA A 15 -7.18 5.67 16.95
N LEU A 16 -6.04 6.13 17.42
CA LEU A 16 -5.28 5.52 18.51
C LEU A 16 -5.64 6.19 19.84
N GLU A 17 -5.30 5.56 20.94
CA GLU A 17 -5.32 6.23 22.23
C GLU A 17 -4.31 7.38 22.22
N PRO A 18 -4.71 8.58 22.70
CA PRO A 18 -3.82 9.74 22.65
C PRO A 18 -2.52 9.51 23.41
N ASP A 19 -1.40 9.78 22.74
CA ASP A 19 -0.07 9.78 23.35
C ASP A 19 0.58 11.17 23.30
N GLU A 20 1.89 11.26 23.44
CA GLU A 20 2.64 12.51 23.40
C GLU A 20 2.64 13.16 22.02
N LEU A 21 2.47 12.37 20.94
CA LEU A 21 2.44 12.84 19.55
C LEU A 21 1.01 12.80 18.97
N ARG A 22 0.14 13.63 19.45
CA ARG A 22 -1.29 13.69 19.07
C ARG A 22 -1.54 13.89 17.58
N ALA A 23 -0.53 14.27 16.82
CA ALA A 23 -0.67 14.55 15.39
C ALA A 23 -0.91 13.30 14.55
N ASP A 24 -0.44 12.13 14.97
CA ASP A 24 -0.60 10.84 14.28
C ASP A 24 -1.66 9.92 14.91
N ASP A 25 -2.30 10.34 16.00
CA ASP A 25 -3.39 9.62 16.66
C ASP A 25 -4.56 9.30 15.71
N ARG A 26 -4.71 10.06 14.64
CA ARG A 26 -5.83 9.95 13.70
C ARG A 26 -5.36 9.83 12.27
N ARG A 27 -5.76 8.73 11.62
CA ARG A 27 -5.40 8.47 10.24
C ARG A 27 -6.67 8.22 9.40
N PRO A 28 -7.02 9.12 8.49
CA PRO A 28 -8.13 8.90 7.59
C PRO A 28 -7.77 7.81 6.59
N PHE A 29 -8.76 7.04 6.19
CA PHE A 29 -8.64 6.07 5.12
C PHE A 29 -9.91 6.06 4.27
N VAL A 30 -9.78 5.58 3.05
CA VAL A 30 -10.90 5.48 2.11
C VAL A 30 -10.86 4.12 1.43
N TRP A 31 -12.04 3.55 1.23
CA TRP A 31 -12.19 2.35 0.42
C TRP A 31 -13.43 2.46 -0.46
N ARG A 32 -13.43 1.69 -1.53
CA ARG A 32 -14.54 1.60 -2.44
C ARG A 32 -15.15 0.21 -2.36
N VAL A 33 -16.44 0.14 -2.07
CA VAL A 33 -17.24 -1.07 -2.22
C VAL A 33 -17.84 -1.06 -3.60
N ALA A 34 -17.30 -1.86 -4.51
CA ALA A 34 -17.86 -2.03 -5.84
C ALA A 34 -18.91 -3.16 -5.83
N PRO A 35 -19.94 -3.08 -6.68
CA PRO A 35 -20.81 -4.24 -6.89
C PRO A 35 -19.97 -5.39 -7.44
N PRO A 36 -20.39 -6.66 -7.19
CA PRO A 36 -19.74 -7.81 -7.78
C PRO A 36 -19.61 -7.68 -9.30
N ALA A 37 -18.43 -8.00 -9.85
CA ALA A 37 -18.22 -7.96 -11.29
C ALA A 37 -19.17 -8.94 -11.99
N ARG A 38 -19.77 -8.51 -13.10
CA ARG A 38 -20.63 -9.37 -13.92
C ARG A 38 -19.78 -10.09 -14.96
N VAL A 39 -19.58 -11.40 -14.75
CA VAL A 39 -18.58 -12.19 -15.50
C VAL A 39 -19.25 -13.24 -16.37
N ALA A 40 -18.79 -13.33 -17.62
CA ALA A 40 -19.11 -14.41 -18.55
C ALA A 40 -17.89 -15.28 -18.84
N LEU A 41 -18.16 -16.56 -19.07
CA LEU A 41 -17.19 -17.51 -19.60
C LEU A 41 -17.15 -17.35 -21.12
N GLY A 42 -15.99 -16.99 -21.65
CA GLY A 42 -15.76 -16.88 -23.09
C GLY A 42 -15.32 -18.21 -23.73
N PRO A 43 -15.19 -18.22 -25.06
CA PRO A 43 -14.66 -19.38 -25.77
C PRO A 43 -13.28 -19.77 -25.20
N GLY A 44 -13.00 -21.08 -25.21
CA GLY A 44 -11.68 -21.59 -24.84
C GLY A 44 -11.23 -21.38 -23.39
N ALA A 45 -12.07 -20.86 -22.51
CA ALA A 45 -11.70 -20.60 -21.12
C ALA A 45 -11.21 -21.84 -20.36
N GLY A 46 -11.77 -23.00 -20.68
CA GLY A 46 -11.41 -24.28 -20.06
C GLY A 46 -12.14 -24.54 -18.71
N PRO A 47 -12.08 -25.81 -18.25
CA PRO A 47 -12.88 -26.25 -17.10
C PRO A 47 -12.44 -25.63 -15.77
N PHE A 48 -11.14 -25.39 -15.58
CA PHE A 48 -10.64 -24.82 -14.33
C PHE A 48 -11.16 -23.40 -14.07
N ILE A 49 -11.16 -22.56 -15.12
CA ILE A 49 -11.76 -21.22 -15.03
C ILE A 49 -13.25 -21.32 -14.76
N GLY A 50 -13.96 -22.21 -15.47
CA GLY A 50 -15.38 -22.43 -15.27
C GLY A 50 -15.71 -22.80 -13.82
N THR A 51 -14.95 -23.73 -13.24
CA THR A 51 -15.10 -24.13 -11.83
C THR A 51 -14.80 -22.97 -10.87
N ALA A 52 -13.71 -22.22 -11.10
CA ALA A 52 -13.37 -21.08 -10.26
C ALA A 52 -14.47 -20.00 -10.29
N LEU A 53 -15.00 -19.68 -11.46
CA LEU A 53 -16.11 -18.72 -11.59
C LEU A 53 -17.40 -19.23 -10.93
N SER A 54 -17.68 -20.54 -10.96
CA SER A 54 -18.80 -21.11 -10.20
C SER A 54 -18.64 -20.90 -8.71
N VAL A 55 -17.48 -21.26 -8.15
CA VAL A 55 -17.17 -21.05 -6.72
C VAL A 55 -17.31 -19.57 -6.32
N LEU A 56 -16.80 -18.65 -7.14
CA LEU A 56 -16.90 -17.22 -6.88
C LEU A 56 -18.34 -16.71 -6.94
N ARG A 57 -19.16 -17.28 -7.84
CA ARG A 57 -20.57 -16.94 -7.97
C ARG A 57 -21.38 -17.44 -6.74
N ASP A 58 -21.14 -18.68 -6.31
CA ASP A 58 -21.76 -19.25 -5.12
C ASP A 58 -21.40 -18.46 -3.85
N ALA A 59 -20.16 -17.97 -3.78
CA ALA A 59 -19.69 -17.07 -2.73
C ALA A 59 -20.16 -15.61 -2.91
N ARG A 60 -20.96 -15.28 -3.92
CA ARG A 60 -21.45 -13.93 -4.24
C ARG A 60 -20.34 -12.90 -4.48
N ARG A 61 -19.15 -13.37 -4.87
CA ARG A 61 -18.02 -12.52 -5.22
C ARG A 61 -18.14 -11.93 -6.62
N ILE A 62 -18.86 -12.63 -7.50
CA ILE A 62 -19.17 -12.22 -8.88
C ILE A 62 -20.66 -12.47 -9.16
N ALA A 63 -21.18 -11.85 -10.21
CA ALA A 63 -22.53 -12.07 -10.73
C ALA A 63 -22.47 -12.54 -12.19
N GLU A 64 -23.57 -13.07 -12.71
CA GLU A 64 -23.70 -13.36 -14.14
C GLU A 64 -23.82 -12.07 -14.96
N GLY A 65 -23.15 -12.05 -16.12
CA GLY A 65 -23.21 -10.95 -17.06
C GLY A 65 -21.99 -10.92 -17.97
N GLN A 66 -21.87 -9.86 -18.76
CA GLN A 66 -20.85 -9.74 -19.81
C GLN A 66 -19.96 -8.50 -19.65
N ASP A 67 -19.89 -7.93 -18.46
CA ASP A 67 -19.02 -6.76 -18.21
C ASP A 67 -17.54 -7.17 -18.26
N VAL A 68 -17.27 -8.42 -17.87
CA VAL A 68 -15.96 -9.08 -17.97
C VAL A 68 -16.12 -10.44 -18.65
N VAL A 69 -15.33 -10.69 -19.67
CA VAL A 69 -15.29 -12.01 -20.34
C VAL A 69 -13.93 -12.65 -20.12
N VAL A 70 -13.91 -13.91 -19.69
CA VAL A 70 -12.69 -14.67 -19.45
C VAL A 70 -12.58 -15.79 -20.45
N GLY A 71 -11.51 -15.82 -21.27
CA GLY A 71 -11.31 -16.88 -22.27
C GLY A 71 -10.36 -16.50 -23.39
N ASP A 72 -10.54 -17.11 -24.53
CA ASP A 72 -9.79 -16.78 -25.75
C ASP A 72 -10.35 -15.50 -26.40
N VAL A 73 -9.54 -14.81 -27.20
CA VAL A 73 -9.99 -13.60 -27.89
C VAL A 73 -11.09 -13.94 -28.88
N ALA A 74 -12.26 -13.32 -28.73
CA ALA A 74 -13.34 -13.39 -29.69
C ALA A 74 -13.50 -12.07 -30.46
N PRO A 75 -13.59 -12.06 -31.77
CA PRO A 75 -13.87 -10.85 -32.54
C PRO A 75 -15.24 -10.24 -32.19
N GLY A 76 -15.33 -8.91 -32.18
CA GLY A 76 -16.61 -8.19 -32.17
C GLY A 76 -17.35 -8.07 -30.85
N SER A 77 -16.83 -8.60 -29.73
CA SER A 77 -17.46 -8.45 -28.42
C SER A 77 -17.06 -7.14 -27.73
N SER A 78 -18.00 -6.52 -27.05
CA SER A 78 -17.78 -5.37 -26.17
C SER A 78 -17.42 -5.83 -24.74
N GLY A 79 -16.93 -4.92 -23.90
CA GLY A 79 -16.61 -5.20 -22.50
C GLY A 79 -15.13 -5.42 -22.25
N ARG A 80 -14.81 -5.72 -21.00
CA ARG A 80 -13.45 -5.98 -20.51
C ARG A 80 -13.11 -7.45 -20.70
N TRP A 81 -11.84 -7.73 -21.01
CA TRP A 81 -11.41 -9.09 -21.34
C TRP A 81 -10.23 -9.53 -20.50
N ILE A 82 -10.33 -10.76 -19.98
CA ILE A 82 -9.20 -11.52 -19.45
C ILE A 82 -8.91 -12.60 -20.49
N VAL A 83 -7.79 -12.46 -21.18
CA VAL A 83 -7.46 -13.25 -22.37
C VAL A 83 -6.28 -14.15 -22.08
N GLN A 84 -6.44 -15.42 -22.40
CA GLN A 84 -5.37 -16.40 -22.41
C GLN A 84 -4.93 -16.73 -23.85
N PRO A 85 -3.70 -17.23 -24.06
CA PRO A 85 -3.24 -17.58 -25.39
C PRO A 85 -4.03 -18.79 -25.95
N PRO A 86 -4.18 -18.90 -27.27
CA PRO A 86 -4.80 -20.09 -27.88
C PRO A 86 -3.99 -21.34 -27.56
N ALA A 87 -4.68 -22.48 -27.46
CA ALA A 87 -4.03 -23.77 -27.23
C ALA A 87 -3.20 -24.22 -28.45
N ASP A 88 -3.68 -23.89 -29.64
CA ASP A 88 -3.00 -24.18 -30.91
C ASP A 88 -2.08 -22.99 -31.27
N PRO A 89 -0.76 -23.21 -31.40
CA PRO A 89 0.18 -22.18 -31.84
C PRO A 89 -0.15 -21.55 -33.19
N ALA A 90 -0.78 -22.28 -34.10
CA ALA A 90 -1.18 -21.79 -35.43
C ALA A 90 -2.19 -20.63 -35.32
N LEU A 91 -2.97 -20.56 -34.23
CA LEU A 91 -3.99 -19.53 -33.99
C LEU A 91 -3.44 -18.26 -33.36
N VAL A 92 -2.18 -18.24 -32.91
CA VAL A 92 -1.59 -17.06 -32.21
C VAL A 92 -1.62 -15.82 -33.11
N GLY A 93 -1.31 -15.98 -34.40
CA GLY A 93 -1.36 -14.85 -35.34
C GLY A 93 -2.77 -14.29 -35.53
N GLN A 94 -3.79 -15.12 -35.52
CA GLN A 94 -5.20 -14.71 -35.61
C GLN A 94 -5.61 -13.99 -34.29
N ALA A 95 -5.26 -14.58 -33.17
CA ALA A 95 -5.55 -13.99 -31.85
C ALA A 95 -4.89 -12.62 -31.70
N ASN A 96 -3.65 -12.46 -32.12
CA ASN A 96 -2.94 -11.17 -32.11
C ASN A 96 -3.61 -10.11 -32.99
N ARG A 97 -4.13 -10.51 -34.18
CA ARG A 97 -4.92 -9.59 -35.03
C ARG A 97 -6.21 -9.15 -34.33
N ALA A 98 -6.89 -10.08 -33.65
CA ALA A 98 -8.09 -9.74 -32.88
C ALA A 98 -7.80 -8.80 -31.71
N LEU A 99 -6.67 -8.98 -30.99
CA LEU A 99 -6.20 -8.06 -29.95
C LEU A 99 -5.91 -6.67 -30.54
N ALA A 100 -5.18 -6.60 -31.64
CA ALA A 100 -4.86 -5.32 -32.30
C ALA A 100 -6.12 -4.58 -32.79
N ALA A 101 -7.11 -5.30 -33.32
CA ALA A 101 -8.39 -4.72 -33.71
C ALA A 101 -9.17 -4.10 -32.53
N ARG A 102 -8.86 -4.48 -31.30
CA ARG A 102 -9.40 -3.90 -30.06
C ARG A 102 -8.52 -2.80 -29.46
N GLY A 103 -7.45 -2.40 -30.16
CA GLY A 103 -6.53 -1.37 -29.72
C GLY A 103 -5.50 -1.88 -28.69
N ALA A 104 -5.33 -3.20 -28.50
CA ALA A 104 -4.29 -3.72 -27.63
C ALA A 104 -2.91 -3.48 -28.26
N SER A 105 -2.01 -2.84 -27.51
CA SER A 105 -0.60 -2.64 -27.86
C SER A 105 0.28 -3.84 -27.50
N TRP A 106 -0.27 -4.82 -26.79
CA TRP A 106 0.41 -6.04 -26.36
C TRP A 106 -0.04 -7.25 -27.16
N ARG A 107 0.89 -8.17 -27.40
CA ARG A 107 0.67 -9.39 -28.20
C ARG A 107 1.47 -10.56 -27.65
N TRP A 108 1.07 -11.75 -27.98
CA TRP A 108 1.89 -12.96 -27.82
C TRP A 108 2.94 -13.04 -28.90
N ALA A 109 4.18 -13.30 -28.49
CA ALA A 109 5.31 -13.55 -29.38
C ALA A 109 5.67 -15.03 -29.42
N THR A 110 6.94 -15.38 -29.41
CA THR A 110 7.44 -16.75 -29.38
C THR A 110 7.21 -17.43 -28.04
N ALA A 111 7.38 -18.75 -27.99
CA ALA A 111 7.40 -19.50 -26.75
C ALA A 111 8.44 -18.91 -25.79
N GLY A 112 8.05 -18.72 -24.54
CA GLY A 112 8.92 -18.23 -23.48
C GLY A 112 9.48 -19.36 -22.63
N THR A 113 10.57 -19.10 -21.91
CA THR A 113 11.19 -20.06 -21.01
C THR A 113 10.32 -20.32 -19.78
N PRO A 114 10.12 -21.60 -19.38
CA PRO A 114 9.44 -21.97 -18.14
C PRO A 114 10.12 -21.34 -16.90
N GLY A 115 9.36 -21.18 -15.82
CA GLY A 115 9.92 -20.66 -14.57
C GLY A 115 8.85 -20.32 -13.54
N PRO A 116 9.25 -19.89 -12.36
CA PRO A 116 8.34 -19.46 -11.33
C PRO A 116 7.73 -18.08 -11.64
N LEU A 117 6.48 -17.89 -11.24
CA LEU A 117 5.81 -16.59 -11.25
C LEU A 117 6.40 -15.66 -10.20
N ALA A 118 6.61 -14.41 -10.58
CA ALA A 118 6.88 -13.32 -9.66
C ALA A 118 5.79 -12.26 -9.81
N SER A 119 5.18 -11.86 -8.70
CA SER A 119 4.17 -10.80 -8.65
C SER A 119 4.30 -10.05 -7.35
N ARG A 120 4.13 -8.72 -7.40
CA ARG A 120 4.07 -7.86 -6.21
C ARG A 120 2.62 -7.54 -5.83
N ASP A 121 1.75 -7.43 -6.82
CA ASP A 121 0.36 -6.97 -6.63
C ASP A 121 -0.61 -8.12 -6.39
N ILE A 122 -0.23 -9.35 -6.76
CA ILE A 122 -1.04 -10.56 -6.59
C ILE A 122 -0.18 -11.64 -5.92
N GLU A 123 0.18 -11.38 -4.65
CA GLU A 123 1.05 -12.27 -3.84
C GLU A 123 0.69 -13.76 -3.88
N PRO A 124 -0.61 -14.17 -3.87
CA PRO A 124 -0.94 -15.60 -3.82
C PRO A 124 -0.36 -16.46 -4.93
N ILE A 125 0.01 -15.87 -6.09
CA ILE A 125 0.56 -16.62 -7.22
C ILE A 125 2.08 -16.69 -7.25
N ALA A 126 2.77 -15.95 -6.40
CA ALA A 126 4.23 -15.93 -6.38
C ALA A 126 4.81 -17.33 -6.11
N GLY A 127 5.86 -17.69 -6.84
CA GLY A 127 6.50 -19.00 -6.76
C GLY A 127 5.81 -20.13 -7.54
N THR A 128 4.59 -19.92 -8.04
CA THR A 128 3.89 -20.94 -8.85
C THR A 128 4.64 -21.22 -10.16
N GLN A 129 4.81 -22.49 -10.49
CA GLN A 129 5.54 -22.89 -11.69
C GLN A 129 4.70 -22.72 -12.95
N VAL A 130 5.30 -22.08 -13.94
CA VAL A 130 4.81 -22.01 -15.32
C VAL A 130 5.65 -22.94 -16.19
N THR A 131 5.01 -23.93 -16.81
CA THR A 131 5.66 -24.94 -17.67
C THR A 131 5.61 -24.57 -19.13
N ARG A 132 4.56 -23.87 -19.57
CA ARG A 132 4.40 -23.39 -20.95
C ARG A 132 3.87 -21.97 -20.94
N ARG A 133 4.45 -21.13 -21.80
CA ARG A 133 4.00 -19.76 -21.98
C ARG A 133 4.42 -19.21 -23.34
N TYR A 134 3.75 -18.18 -23.78
CA TYR A 134 4.24 -17.25 -24.78
C TYR A 134 4.85 -16.03 -24.08
N ARG A 135 5.89 -15.47 -24.66
CA ARG A 135 6.35 -14.13 -24.27
C ARG A 135 5.28 -13.12 -24.66
N ILE A 136 5.06 -12.14 -23.83
CA ILE A 136 4.17 -11.03 -24.09
C ILE A 136 5.04 -9.82 -24.42
N GLU A 137 4.82 -9.22 -25.58
CA GLU A 137 5.56 -8.06 -26.07
C GLU A 137 4.61 -6.91 -26.36
N GLY A 138 5.02 -5.70 -25.99
CA GLY A 138 4.21 -4.49 -26.21
C GLY A 138 4.70 -3.32 -25.39
N THR A 139 3.96 -2.24 -25.44
CA THR A 139 4.26 -1.01 -24.72
C THR A 139 3.02 -0.43 -24.08
N GLY A 140 3.19 0.32 -22.99
CA GLY A 140 2.08 0.90 -22.22
C GLY A 140 1.36 -0.14 -21.36
N GLY A 141 0.52 0.33 -20.44
CA GLY A 141 -0.16 -0.52 -19.46
C GLY A 141 0.75 -0.98 -18.31
N ASP A 142 0.22 -1.91 -17.51
CA ASP A 142 0.86 -2.36 -16.28
C ASP A 142 1.25 -3.84 -16.38
N VAL A 143 2.49 -4.16 -16.08
CA VAL A 143 2.95 -5.54 -15.91
C VAL A 143 2.69 -5.97 -14.47
N LEU A 144 1.74 -6.88 -14.27
CA LEU A 144 1.25 -7.32 -12.96
C LEU A 144 1.97 -8.57 -12.44
N ALA A 145 2.46 -9.42 -13.35
CA ALA A 145 3.29 -10.57 -13.00
C ALA A 145 4.28 -10.89 -14.11
N THR A 146 5.39 -11.49 -13.72
CA THR A 146 6.49 -11.89 -14.63
C THR A 146 6.90 -13.34 -14.42
N VAL A 147 7.55 -13.91 -15.43
CA VAL A 147 8.28 -15.18 -15.35
C VAL A 147 9.69 -14.92 -15.87
N ASN A 148 10.70 -15.20 -15.06
CA ASN A 148 12.10 -14.90 -15.38
C ASN A 148 12.34 -13.40 -15.76
N GLY A 149 11.60 -12.48 -15.13
CA GLY A 149 11.67 -11.05 -15.43
C GLY A 149 10.92 -10.59 -16.69
N GLU A 150 10.38 -11.51 -17.50
CA GLU A 150 9.57 -11.19 -18.68
C GLU A 150 8.07 -11.12 -18.33
N PRO A 151 7.29 -10.22 -18.96
CA PRO A 151 5.86 -10.10 -18.72
C PRO A 151 5.09 -11.42 -18.91
N TRP A 152 4.27 -11.78 -17.92
CA TRP A 152 3.38 -12.94 -17.97
C TRP A 152 1.91 -12.55 -17.79
N LEU A 153 1.64 -11.52 -17.02
CA LEU A 153 0.31 -10.95 -16.84
C LEU A 153 0.41 -9.45 -17.05
N VAL A 154 -0.33 -8.95 -18.03
CA VAL A 154 -0.31 -7.53 -18.41
C VAL A 154 -1.72 -6.99 -18.48
N ARG A 155 -1.93 -5.79 -17.94
CA ARG A 155 -3.16 -5.02 -18.11
C ARG A 155 -2.90 -3.86 -19.06
N ALA A 156 -3.68 -3.78 -20.13
CA ALA A 156 -3.66 -2.69 -21.10
C ALA A 156 -5.10 -2.23 -21.38
N GLY A 157 -5.50 -1.11 -20.78
CA GLY A 157 -6.88 -0.62 -20.85
C GLY A 157 -7.89 -1.64 -20.32
N ASP A 158 -8.82 -2.04 -21.17
CA ASP A 158 -9.88 -3.01 -20.86
C ASP A 158 -9.47 -4.49 -21.09
N ILE A 159 -8.21 -4.74 -21.42
CA ILE A 159 -7.71 -6.07 -21.71
C ILE A 159 -6.65 -6.46 -20.67
N VAL A 160 -6.83 -7.65 -20.11
CA VAL A 160 -5.81 -8.35 -19.31
C VAL A 160 -5.31 -9.54 -20.11
N LEU A 161 -4.02 -9.56 -20.40
CA LEU A 161 -3.38 -10.58 -21.22
C LEU A 161 -2.55 -11.52 -20.36
N LEU A 162 -2.79 -12.83 -20.50
CA LEU A 162 -2.04 -13.91 -19.85
C LEU A 162 -1.01 -14.50 -20.80
N GLY A 163 0.18 -14.80 -20.34
CA GLY A 163 1.22 -15.50 -21.10
C GLY A 163 0.99 -17.00 -21.19
N SER A 164 0.14 -17.57 -20.35
CA SER A 164 -0.18 -18.98 -20.30
C SER A 164 -1.68 -19.23 -20.26
N ARG A 165 -2.10 -20.40 -20.69
CA ARG A 165 -3.43 -20.90 -20.39
C ARG A 165 -3.50 -21.27 -18.91
N LEU A 166 -4.68 -21.11 -18.34
CA LEU A 166 -4.95 -21.48 -16.95
C LEU A 166 -5.42 -22.94 -16.87
N ASP A 167 -4.55 -23.84 -17.32
CA ASP A 167 -4.72 -25.29 -17.21
C ASP A 167 -3.41 -25.94 -16.71
N THR A 168 -3.51 -27.18 -16.26
CA THR A 168 -2.38 -27.91 -15.63
C THR A 168 -1.26 -28.28 -16.61
N ALA A 169 -1.51 -28.24 -17.91
CA ALA A 169 -0.46 -28.46 -18.92
C ALA A 169 0.42 -27.23 -19.13
N TRP A 170 -0.04 -26.04 -18.71
CA TRP A 170 0.69 -24.78 -18.89
C TRP A 170 1.21 -24.19 -17.59
N THR A 171 0.51 -24.42 -16.47
CA THR A 171 0.91 -23.87 -15.17
C THR A 171 0.37 -24.73 -14.03
N ALA A 172 1.09 -24.78 -12.92
CA ALA A 172 0.62 -25.43 -11.70
C ALA A 172 -0.49 -24.66 -10.98
N LEU A 173 -0.80 -23.43 -11.42
CA LEU A 173 -1.74 -22.53 -10.78
C LEU A 173 -3.14 -23.12 -10.56
N PRO A 174 -3.78 -23.82 -11.54
CA PRO A 174 -5.10 -24.40 -11.35
C PRO A 174 -5.19 -25.45 -10.22
N SER A 175 -4.08 -26.07 -9.87
CA SER A 175 -3.99 -27.04 -8.76
C SER A 175 -3.57 -26.42 -7.43
N ALA A 176 -3.26 -25.13 -7.41
CA ALA A 176 -2.84 -24.42 -6.22
C ALA A 176 -4.04 -23.81 -5.46
N PRO A 177 -3.99 -23.74 -4.11
CA PRO A 177 -5.02 -23.04 -3.32
C PRO A 177 -5.19 -21.58 -3.73
N ALA A 178 -4.17 -20.97 -4.32
CA ALA A 178 -4.16 -19.60 -4.81
C ALA A 178 -5.04 -19.37 -6.05
N PHE A 179 -5.51 -20.41 -6.74
CA PHE A 179 -6.18 -20.26 -8.04
C PHE A 179 -7.48 -19.45 -7.96
N VAL A 180 -8.38 -19.82 -7.07
CA VAL A 180 -9.66 -19.11 -6.92
C VAL A 180 -9.45 -17.67 -6.44
N PRO A 181 -8.61 -17.39 -5.41
CA PRO A 181 -8.21 -16.02 -5.06
C PRO A 181 -7.58 -15.23 -6.21
N PHE A 182 -6.80 -15.88 -7.06
CA PHE A 182 -6.22 -15.25 -8.25
C PHE A 182 -7.29 -14.82 -9.27
N ILE A 183 -8.24 -15.70 -9.58
CA ILE A 183 -9.36 -15.36 -10.48
C ILE A 183 -10.21 -14.23 -9.87
N ASP A 184 -10.50 -14.27 -8.56
CA ASP A 184 -11.19 -13.18 -7.87
C ASP A 184 -10.46 -11.84 -8.02
N ALA A 185 -9.14 -11.84 -7.80
CA ALA A 185 -8.32 -10.65 -7.97
C ALA A 185 -8.32 -10.14 -9.41
N LEU A 186 -8.24 -11.02 -10.41
CA LEU A 186 -8.30 -10.63 -11.80
C LEU A 186 -9.63 -9.96 -12.17
N VAL A 187 -10.75 -10.54 -11.79
CA VAL A 187 -12.07 -10.03 -12.21
C VAL A 187 -12.49 -8.81 -11.39
N ASN A 188 -12.23 -8.79 -10.10
CA ASN A 188 -12.71 -7.72 -9.22
C ASN A 188 -11.73 -6.56 -9.00
N ARG A 189 -10.41 -6.81 -9.10
CA ARG A 189 -9.39 -5.78 -8.87
C ARG A 189 -8.77 -5.28 -10.18
N VAL A 190 -8.27 -6.22 -10.98
CA VAL A 190 -7.48 -5.88 -12.17
C VAL A 190 -8.36 -5.33 -13.27
N VAL A 191 -9.49 -6.00 -13.55
CA VAL A 191 -10.40 -5.59 -14.63
C VAL A 191 -11.28 -4.43 -14.22
N ALA A 192 -11.74 -4.37 -12.97
CA ALA A 192 -12.55 -3.25 -12.48
C ALA A 192 -11.77 -1.91 -12.49
N GLY A 193 -10.46 -1.97 -12.67
CA GLY A 193 -9.56 -0.84 -12.45
C GLY A 193 -9.49 -0.56 -10.96
N ALA A 194 -8.31 -0.55 -10.37
CA ALA A 194 -8.15 -0.02 -9.04
C ALA A 194 -8.67 1.41 -9.07
N ALA A 195 -9.76 1.69 -8.36
CA ALA A 195 -10.12 3.06 -8.08
C ALA A 195 -8.88 3.67 -7.43
N ALA A 196 -8.24 4.61 -8.11
CA ALA A 196 -6.94 5.06 -7.70
C ALA A 196 -7.08 5.82 -6.37
N VAL A 197 -6.77 5.15 -5.28
CA VAL A 197 -6.53 5.78 -3.99
C VAL A 197 -5.05 6.14 -3.96
N VAL A 198 -4.78 7.41 -3.81
CA VAL A 198 -3.42 7.96 -3.71
C VAL A 198 -3.24 8.49 -2.31
N THR A 199 -2.10 8.21 -1.70
CA THR A 199 -1.69 8.85 -0.44
C THR A 199 -0.83 10.07 -0.76
N ALA A 200 -1.02 11.16 0.00
CA ALA A 200 -0.24 12.39 -0.10
C ALA A 200 0.04 12.94 1.30
N GLU A 201 1.12 13.66 1.44
CA GLU A 201 1.46 14.34 2.68
C GLU A 201 0.60 15.59 2.87
N GLY A 202 0.18 15.84 4.09
CA GLY A 202 -0.58 17.03 4.47
C GLY A 202 -1.50 16.79 5.66
N ALA A 203 -2.24 17.81 6.04
CA ALA A 203 -3.21 17.71 7.13
C ALA A 203 -4.22 16.58 6.85
N PRO A 204 -4.55 15.72 7.85
CA PRO A 204 -5.40 14.56 7.67
C PRO A 204 -6.76 14.92 7.05
N ARG A 205 -7.02 14.45 5.85
CA ARG A 205 -8.28 14.61 5.11
C ARG A 205 -8.39 13.66 3.93
N VAL A 206 -9.58 13.53 3.38
CA VAL A 206 -9.85 12.79 2.15
C VAL A 206 -10.44 13.75 1.11
N GLU A 207 -9.88 13.73 -0.09
CA GLU A 207 -10.39 14.48 -1.25
C GLU A 207 -10.78 13.50 -2.35
N PHE A 208 -12.02 13.63 -2.87
CA PHE A 208 -12.48 12.80 -3.96
C PHE A 208 -12.18 13.46 -5.31
N ARG A 209 -11.72 12.64 -6.25
CA ARG A 209 -11.57 13.04 -7.65
C ARG A 209 -12.82 12.67 -8.43
N VAL A 210 -13.49 13.67 -8.95
CA VAL A 210 -14.75 13.51 -9.67
C VAL A 210 -14.55 13.78 -11.17
N ARG A 211 -15.18 12.98 -12.02
CA ARG A 211 -15.24 13.18 -13.46
C ARG A 211 -16.71 13.14 -13.89
N GLY A 212 -17.28 14.30 -14.22
CA GLY A 212 -18.73 14.41 -14.40
C GLY A 212 -19.47 14.11 -13.11
N ALA A 213 -20.39 13.16 -13.13
CA ALA A 213 -21.14 12.71 -11.96
C ALA A 213 -20.44 11.58 -11.18
N ASP A 214 -19.34 11.01 -11.71
CA ASP A 214 -18.71 9.83 -11.15
C ASP A 214 -17.47 10.15 -10.33
N THR A 215 -17.37 9.57 -9.14
CA THR A 215 -16.14 9.57 -8.35
C THR A 215 -15.18 8.53 -8.89
N VAL A 216 -14.07 8.99 -9.48
CA VAL A 216 -13.07 8.12 -10.14
C VAL A 216 -11.87 7.80 -9.29
N GLY A 217 -11.75 8.42 -8.13
CA GLY A 217 -10.64 8.17 -7.21
C GLY A 217 -10.73 9.00 -5.95
N ALA A 218 -9.77 8.82 -5.06
CA ALA A 218 -9.62 9.62 -3.86
C ALA A 218 -8.14 9.86 -3.55
N THR A 219 -7.84 10.98 -2.92
CA THR A 219 -6.55 11.27 -2.33
C THR A 219 -6.72 11.32 -0.81
N VAL A 220 -5.95 10.52 -0.11
CA VAL A 220 -5.90 10.50 1.35
C VAL A 220 -4.66 11.27 1.78
N PHE A 221 -4.86 12.35 2.49
CA PHE A 221 -3.77 13.13 3.07
C PHE A 221 -3.52 12.68 4.50
N GLY A 222 -2.28 12.59 4.87
CA GLY A 222 -1.82 12.23 6.21
C GLY A 222 -0.40 12.72 6.44
N LEU A 223 0.05 12.65 7.69
CA LEU A 223 1.43 12.96 8.04
C LEU A 223 2.38 11.92 7.44
N ASP A 224 3.62 12.32 7.16
CA ASP A 224 4.68 11.40 6.81
C ASP A 224 4.86 10.38 7.95
N PRO A 225 4.81 9.07 7.70
CA PRO A 225 5.06 8.06 8.72
C PRO A 225 6.41 8.21 9.45
N ARG A 226 7.37 8.90 8.83
CA ARG A 226 8.66 9.20 9.44
C ARG A 226 8.57 10.24 10.56
N GLU A 227 7.54 11.08 10.55
CA GLU A 227 7.29 12.05 11.63
C GLU A 227 6.79 11.36 12.92
N SER A 228 6.30 10.11 12.82
CA SER A 228 5.92 9.29 13.98
C SER A 228 7.11 8.52 14.58
N ASP A 229 8.31 8.63 14.00
CA ASP A 229 9.53 8.04 14.58
C ASP A 229 10.12 8.99 15.62
N LEU A 230 9.75 8.75 16.88
CA LEU A 230 10.24 9.51 18.03
C LEU A 230 11.61 9.04 18.53
N THR A 231 12.33 8.23 17.77
CA THR A 231 13.70 7.84 18.14
C THR A 231 14.57 9.08 18.27
N PRO A 232 15.14 9.37 19.46
CA PRO A 232 15.97 10.55 19.64
C PRO A 232 17.15 10.57 18.68
N ALA A 233 17.30 11.67 17.95
CA ALA A 233 18.47 11.86 17.08
C ALA A 233 19.75 11.89 17.93
N THR A 234 20.82 11.27 17.44
CA THR A 234 22.10 11.35 18.14
C THR A 234 22.65 12.78 18.09
N PRO A 235 23.46 13.19 19.09
CA PRO A 235 24.07 14.52 19.10
C PRO A 235 24.81 14.86 17.81
N GLU A 236 25.46 13.86 17.20
CA GLU A 236 26.20 13.98 15.94
C GLU A 236 25.28 14.30 14.76
N LEU A 237 24.11 13.63 14.67
CA LEU A 237 23.09 13.88 13.64
C LEU A 237 22.51 15.29 13.78
N VAL A 238 22.23 15.72 15.00
CA VAL A 238 21.73 17.07 15.26
C VAL A 238 22.77 18.12 14.90
N ALA A 239 24.04 17.93 15.30
CA ALA A 239 25.13 18.83 14.95
C ALA A 239 25.37 18.89 13.43
N ALA A 240 25.25 17.76 12.71
CA ALA A 240 25.38 17.72 11.27
C ALA A 240 24.25 18.48 10.54
N ALA A 241 23.03 18.43 11.08
CA ALA A 241 21.85 19.08 10.49
C ALA A 241 21.82 20.61 10.75
N VAL A 242 22.23 21.05 11.96
CA VAL A 242 22.12 22.45 12.40
C VAL A 242 23.41 23.25 12.15
N GLY A 243 24.54 22.56 12.05
CA GLY A 243 25.85 23.13 11.72
C GLY A 243 26.87 22.99 12.87
N PRO A 244 28.15 23.15 12.55
CA PRO A 244 29.26 22.84 13.47
C PRO A 244 29.42 23.78 14.67
N THR A 245 28.66 24.88 14.68
CA THR A 245 28.69 25.86 15.79
C THR A 245 27.69 25.55 16.90
N VAL A 246 26.85 24.51 16.72
CA VAL A 246 25.82 24.13 17.70
C VAL A 246 26.37 23.03 18.60
N GLN A 247 26.32 23.29 19.91
CA GLN A 247 26.65 22.30 20.91
C GLN A 247 25.37 21.64 21.41
N VAL A 248 25.26 20.34 21.24
CA VAL A 248 24.14 19.53 21.75
C VAL A 248 24.47 19.10 23.18
N LEU A 249 23.70 19.58 24.13
CA LEU A 249 23.88 19.27 25.54
C LEU A 249 22.73 18.39 26.02
N SER A 250 23.00 17.46 26.94
CA SER A 250 21.97 16.77 27.69
C SER A 250 21.30 17.74 28.66
N ASP A 251 20.06 17.49 29.09
CA ASP A 251 19.33 18.34 30.03
C ASP A 251 20.12 18.69 31.31
N PRO A 252 20.83 17.74 31.96
CA PRO A 252 21.67 18.08 33.12
C PRO A 252 22.85 18.97 32.74
N ALA A 253 23.48 18.75 31.58
CA ALA A 253 24.59 19.56 31.12
C ALA A 253 24.15 20.96 30.70
N PHE A 254 23.00 21.10 30.04
CA PHE A 254 22.39 22.39 29.72
C PHE A 254 22.03 23.17 30.95
N SER A 255 21.40 22.52 31.93
CA SER A 255 21.06 23.14 33.23
C SER A 255 22.32 23.58 33.96
N ALA A 256 23.37 22.76 33.99
CA ALA A 256 24.64 23.12 34.62
C ALA A 256 25.30 24.31 33.93
N GLU A 257 25.31 24.36 32.61
CA GLU A 257 25.94 25.46 31.85
C GLU A 257 25.12 26.76 31.94
N ARG A 258 23.80 26.68 31.80
CA ARG A 258 22.92 27.84 31.93
C ARG A 258 22.94 28.47 33.29
N PHE A 259 23.16 27.68 34.35
CA PHE A 259 23.17 28.16 35.74
C PHE A 259 24.58 28.22 36.34
N ALA A 260 25.61 27.85 35.59
CA ALA A 260 27.01 27.97 36.06
C ALA A 260 27.43 29.40 36.40
N GLY A 261 26.82 30.41 35.78
CA GLY A 261 27.02 31.82 36.09
C GLY A 261 26.21 32.34 37.28
N THR A 262 25.17 31.62 37.68
CA THR A 262 24.34 31.90 38.86
C THR A 262 24.71 30.91 39.96
N ARG A 263 25.98 30.93 40.41
CA ARG A 263 26.28 30.43 41.75
C ARG A 263 25.43 31.28 42.68
N ARG A 264 24.31 30.78 43.11
CA ARG A 264 23.67 31.25 44.32
C ARG A 264 24.76 31.09 45.39
N ALA A 265 25.42 32.19 45.72
CA ALA A 265 26.26 32.20 46.88
C ALA A 265 25.35 31.75 48.03
N ASP A 266 25.62 30.56 48.55
CA ASP A 266 24.89 30.05 49.67
C ASP A 266 25.31 30.91 50.90
N ALA A 267 24.58 32.00 51.05
CA ALA A 267 24.81 32.95 52.16
C ALA A 267 24.27 32.40 53.49
N SER A 268 23.67 31.18 53.44
CA SER A 268 23.05 30.63 54.71
C SER A 268 24.04 30.43 55.81
N ALA A 269 25.26 29.99 55.52
CA ALA A 269 26.30 29.81 56.52
C ALA A 269 26.78 31.15 57.12
N ILE A 270 26.89 32.19 56.26
CA ILE A 270 27.28 33.54 56.71
C ILE A 270 26.18 34.19 57.54
N LEU A 271 24.92 34.05 57.11
CA LEU A 271 23.77 34.59 57.87
C LEU A 271 23.58 33.82 59.15
N LEU A 272 23.79 32.52 59.22
CA LEU A 272 23.73 31.73 60.43
C LEU A 272 24.85 32.14 61.46
N ALA A 273 26.06 32.33 60.94
CA ALA A 273 27.18 32.80 61.77
C ALA A 273 26.91 34.20 62.35
N LEU A 274 26.35 35.10 61.53
CA LEU A 274 25.98 36.45 61.98
C LEU A 274 24.86 36.45 63.06
N ALA A 275 23.85 35.56 62.83
CA ALA A 275 22.78 35.43 63.85
C ALA A 275 23.28 34.83 65.14
N LEU A 276 24.18 33.82 65.07
CA LEU A 276 24.83 33.29 66.31
C LEU A 276 25.69 34.35 67.05
N LEU A 277 26.39 35.17 66.29
CA LEU A 277 27.22 36.25 66.88
C LEU A 277 26.35 37.31 67.53
N LEU A 278 25.25 37.70 66.93
CA LEU A 278 24.24 38.59 67.48
C LEU A 278 23.62 38.00 68.78
N ALA A 279 23.23 36.74 68.73
CA ALA A 279 22.68 36.08 69.91
C ALA A 279 23.72 35.99 71.09
N ALA A 280 24.98 35.75 70.80
CA ALA A 280 26.05 35.67 71.74
C ALA A 280 26.33 37.08 72.37
N THR A 281 26.28 38.13 71.53
CA THR A 281 26.43 39.51 72.06
C THR A 281 25.25 39.93 72.92
N GLU A 282 24.05 39.58 72.55
CA GLU A 282 22.84 39.81 73.31
C GLU A 282 22.93 39.14 74.72
N LEU A 283 23.36 37.84 74.68
CA LEU A 283 23.55 37.09 75.91
C LEU A 283 24.64 37.70 76.81
N GLY A 284 25.73 38.16 76.18
CA GLY A 284 26.83 38.89 76.90
C GLY A 284 26.37 40.16 77.51
N VAL A 285 25.61 40.99 76.85
CA VAL A 285 25.04 42.25 77.40
C VAL A 285 24.04 41.95 78.51
N ALA A 286 23.20 40.96 78.34
CA ALA A 286 22.20 40.54 79.32
C ALA A 286 22.84 40.02 80.63
N THR A 287 24.05 39.44 80.59
CA THR A 287 24.78 38.98 81.76
C THR A 287 25.57 40.12 82.48
N LEU A 288 25.92 41.17 81.74
CA LEU A 288 26.63 42.30 82.29
C LEU A 288 25.69 43.36 82.88
N THR A 289 24.41 43.31 82.54
CA THR A 289 23.39 44.26 83.06
C THR A 289 22.55 43.69 84.21
N ARG A 290 22.91 42.52 84.71
CA ARG A 290 22.39 41.93 85.92
C ARG A 290 23.46 42.11 87.04
#